data_aa34f14fe7b91d5967189818114b3a5f
#
_entry.id   aa34f14fe7b91d5967189818114b3a5f
#
_cell.length_a   1.000
_cell.length_b   1.000
_cell.length_c   1.000
_cell.angle_alpha   90.00
_cell.angle_beta   90.00
_cell.angle_gamma   90.00
#
_symmetry.space_group_name_H-M   'P 1'
#
loop_
_entity.id
_entity.type
_entity.pdbx_description
1 polymer ?
#
loop_
_entity_poly.entity_id
_entity_poly.type
_entity_poly.pdbx_seq_one_letter_code
_entity_poly.pdbx_strand_id
1 'polypeptide(L)'
;MFDLHCHILPGVDDGARSVTESRDMLRAAKKQGIDTIMCTPHCRWSSFDRSLIHAAFSEMEKYANDLGISLQLGYEVNWRKLFELGIERAPEFTLGDTNLFLLELSDDAMPTNWQRFIYSLQVMDLQVVIAHPERYRAVQKNLEIARELKKMGCYLQLSANFIEGGAFDARRRTASALLREDLVDYVASDAHRVGDYASFARALTFCRQ
;
A
#
# COMPACT_ATOMS: atom_id res chain seq x y z
N MET A 1 7.25 15.09 -3.65
CA MET A 1 7.44 13.76 -3.01
C MET A 1 6.28 12.85 -3.40
N PHE A 2 6.53 11.55 -3.61
CA PHE A 2 5.55 10.57 -4.08
C PHE A 2 5.08 9.67 -2.92
N ASP A 3 3.77 9.45 -2.81
CA ASP A 3 3.16 8.48 -1.90
C ASP A 3 2.56 7.33 -2.72
N LEU A 4 3.12 6.12 -2.54
CA LEU A 4 2.79 4.96 -3.37
C LEU A 4 1.50 4.24 -2.94
N HIS A 5 1.03 4.45 -1.71
CA HIS A 5 -0.04 3.66 -1.10
C HIS A 5 -0.85 4.50 -0.12
N CYS A 6 -2.11 4.78 -0.44
CA CYS A 6 -3.03 5.44 0.47
C CYS A 6 -4.51 5.18 0.14
N HIS A 7 -5.38 5.38 1.14
CA HIS A 7 -6.83 5.14 1.09
C HIS A 7 -7.59 6.46 1.17
N ILE A 8 -7.25 7.37 0.23
CA ILE A 8 -7.74 8.75 0.24
C ILE A 8 -9.09 8.93 -0.47
N LEU A 9 -9.56 7.92 -1.23
CA LEU A 9 -10.82 8.03 -1.97
C LEU A 9 -12.03 7.92 -1.04
N PRO A 10 -13.05 8.81 -1.17
CA PRO A 10 -14.14 8.88 -0.21
C PRO A 10 -15.13 7.71 -0.34
N GLY A 11 -15.37 7.00 0.77
CA GLY A 11 -16.47 6.03 0.92
C GLY A 11 -16.34 4.75 0.10
N VAL A 12 -15.15 4.42 -0.40
CA VAL A 12 -14.92 3.22 -1.22
C VAL A 12 -14.34 2.05 -0.43
N ASP A 13 -13.69 2.35 0.70
CA ASP A 13 -13.09 1.37 1.61
C ASP A 13 -13.09 1.91 3.07
N ASP A 14 -12.17 1.45 3.92
CA ASP A 14 -12.02 1.89 5.31
C ASP A 14 -11.14 3.15 5.49
N GLY A 15 -10.70 3.75 4.37
CA GLY A 15 -10.01 5.03 4.32
C GLY A 15 -10.92 6.23 4.59
N ALA A 16 -10.83 7.26 3.75
CA ALA A 16 -11.65 8.47 3.87
C ALA A 16 -13.14 8.16 3.77
N ARG A 17 -13.93 8.59 4.76
CA ARG A 17 -15.37 8.29 4.85
C ARG A 17 -16.24 9.27 4.06
N SER A 18 -15.68 10.41 3.67
CA SER A 18 -16.40 11.47 2.98
C SER A 18 -15.47 12.31 2.11
N VAL A 19 -16.04 13.03 1.15
CA VAL A 19 -15.34 14.00 0.30
C VAL A 19 -14.60 15.05 1.15
N THR A 20 -15.21 15.49 2.26
CA THR A 20 -14.56 16.44 3.19
C THR A 20 -13.30 15.84 3.80
N GLU A 21 -13.37 14.61 4.31
CA GLU A 21 -12.21 13.92 4.89
C GLU A 21 -11.11 13.69 3.84
N SER A 22 -11.46 13.25 2.62
CA SER A 22 -10.52 13.15 1.49
C SER A 22 -9.80 14.47 1.21
N ARG A 23 -10.55 15.57 1.13
CA ARG A 23 -9.98 16.90 0.91
C ARG A 23 -9.04 17.33 2.03
N ASP A 24 -9.37 17.02 3.28
CA ASP A 24 -8.49 17.29 4.42
C ASP A 24 -7.24 16.41 4.40
N MET A 25 -7.34 15.16 3.96
CA MET A 25 -6.19 14.29 3.72
C MET A 25 -5.28 14.84 2.61
N LEU A 26 -5.82 15.31 1.49
CA LEU A 26 -5.05 15.96 0.41
C LEU A 26 -4.31 17.21 0.92
N ARG A 27 -4.97 18.06 1.73
CA ARG A 27 -4.33 19.22 2.33
C ARG A 27 -3.18 18.82 3.28
N ALA A 28 -3.39 17.77 4.07
CA ALA A 28 -2.37 17.24 4.97
C ALA A 28 -1.17 16.69 4.20
N ALA A 29 -1.42 15.93 3.12
CA ALA A 29 -0.38 15.44 2.21
C ALA A 29 0.43 16.58 1.60
N LYS A 30 -0.27 17.59 1.06
CA LYS A 30 0.40 18.78 0.48
C LYS A 30 1.27 19.52 1.49
N LYS A 31 0.79 19.66 2.73
CA LYS A 31 1.55 20.26 3.82
C LYS A 31 2.86 19.54 4.14
N GLN A 32 2.91 18.22 3.88
CA GLN A 32 4.12 17.40 4.02
C GLN A 32 5.00 17.40 2.75
N GLY A 33 4.64 18.17 1.73
CA GLY A 33 5.39 18.25 0.48
C GLY A 33 5.15 17.08 -0.49
N ILE A 34 4.03 16.39 -0.33
CA ILE A 34 3.60 15.35 -1.28
C ILE A 34 2.92 16.05 -2.46
N ASP A 35 3.36 15.70 -3.67
CA ASP A 35 2.87 16.27 -4.93
C ASP A 35 2.34 15.21 -5.91
N THR A 36 2.56 13.94 -5.59
CA THR A 36 2.04 12.80 -6.36
C THR A 36 1.56 11.73 -5.40
N ILE A 37 0.35 11.24 -5.60
CA ILE A 37 -0.30 10.24 -4.75
C ILE A 37 -0.87 9.12 -5.63
N MET A 38 -0.51 7.88 -5.32
CA MET A 38 -1.19 6.70 -5.82
C MET A 38 -2.34 6.34 -4.89
N CYS A 39 -3.57 6.55 -5.34
CA CYS A 39 -4.76 6.08 -4.63
C CYS A 39 -4.86 4.57 -4.80
N THR A 40 -4.83 3.83 -3.71
CA THR A 40 -4.81 2.36 -3.71
C THR A 40 -5.96 1.80 -2.87
N PRO A 41 -7.24 2.08 -3.23
CA PRO A 41 -8.35 1.53 -2.47
C PRO A 41 -8.29 0.00 -2.43
N HIS A 42 -8.77 -0.56 -1.32
CA HIS A 42 -8.78 -2.00 -1.12
C HIS A 42 -9.61 -2.74 -2.17
N CYS A 43 -8.98 -3.67 -2.90
CA CYS A 43 -9.64 -4.75 -3.61
C CYS A 43 -9.70 -5.99 -2.68
N ARG A 44 -10.63 -5.98 -1.70
CA ARG A 44 -10.65 -6.95 -0.60
C ARG A 44 -12.04 -7.51 -0.29
N TRP A 45 -13.03 -6.64 -0.09
CA TRP A 45 -14.36 -7.04 0.38
C TRP A 45 -15.33 -7.41 -0.74
N SER A 46 -16.45 -8.00 -0.38
CA SER A 46 -17.57 -8.25 -1.30
C SER A 46 -18.18 -6.96 -1.86
N SER A 47 -18.03 -5.84 -1.14
CA SER A 47 -18.47 -4.52 -1.55
C SER A 47 -17.52 -3.82 -2.54
N PHE A 48 -16.44 -4.46 -2.97
CA PHE A 48 -15.53 -3.90 -3.96
C PHE A 48 -16.26 -3.59 -5.27
N ASP A 49 -16.29 -2.31 -5.64
CA ASP A 49 -16.96 -1.79 -6.85
C ASP A 49 -16.05 -0.80 -7.58
N ARG A 50 -15.53 -1.23 -8.73
CA ARG A 50 -14.65 -0.39 -9.56
C ARG A 50 -15.33 0.89 -10.06
N SER A 51 -16.64 0.83 -10.33
CA SER A 51 -17.37 2.00 -10.83
C SER A 51 -17.45 3.11 -9.79
N LEU A 52 -17.72 2.74 -8.53
CA LEU A 52 -17.69 3.67 -7.40
C LEU A 52 -16.29 4.24 -7.18
N ILE A 53 -15.25 3.41 -7.27
CA ILE A 53 -13.85 3.84 -7.14
C ILE A 53 -13.48 4.84 -8.23
N HIS A 54 -13.80 4.57 -9.48
CA HIS A 54 -13.52 5.48 -10.60
C HIS A 54 -14.29 6.81 -10.47
N ALA A 55 -15.53 6.77 -10.01
CA ALA A 55 -16.32 7.99 -9.75
C ALA A 55 -15.69 8.84 -8.64
N ALA A 56 -15.32 8.21 -7.52
CA ALA A 56 -14.63 8.87 -6.40
C ALA A 56 -13.27 9.44 -6.83
N PHE A 57 -12.50 8.69 -7.61
CA PHE A 57 -11.23 9.15 -8.16
C PHE A 57 -11.41 10.41 -9.03
N SER A 58 -12.32 10.37 -9.99
CA SER A 58 -12.58 11.51 -10.90
C SER A 58 -13.05 12.77 -10.17
N GLU A 59 -13.79 12.61 -9.07
CA GLU A 59 -14.18 13.74 -8.21
C GLU A 59 -12.97 14.33 -7.49
N MET A 60 -12.15 13.47 -6.89
CA MET A 60 -11.00 13.91 -6.07
C MET A 60 -9.84 14.40 -6.90
N GLU A 61 -9.63 13.87 -8.11
CA GLU A 61 -8.58 14.30 -9.04
C GLU A 61 -8.68 15.81 -9.35
N LYS A 62 -9.91 16.31 -9.61
CA LYS A 62 -10.14 17.74 -9.87
C LYS A 62 -9.68 18.61 -8.69
N TYR A 63 -10.05 18.19 -7.47
CA TYR A 63 -9.68 18.91 -6.27
C TYR A 63 -8.18 18.81 -5.96
N ALA A 64 -7.56 17.67 -6.21
CA ALA A 64 -6.12 17.47 -6.03
C ALA A 64 -5.31 18.34 -7.00
N ASN A 65 -5.75 18.46 -8.26
CA ASN A 65 -5.12 19.32 -9.27
C ASN A 65 -5.12 20.79 -8.83
N ASP A 66 -6.21 21.28 -8.21
CA ASP A 66 -6.28 22.63 -7.66
C ASP A 66 -5.26 22.87 -6.53
N LEU A 67 -4.88 21.81 -5.81
CA LEU A 67 -3.82 21.83 -4.80
C LEU A 67 -2.41 21.61 -5.38
N GLY A 68 -2.29 21.36 -6.68
CA GLY A 68 -1.02 20.99 -7.30
C GLY A 68 -0.52 19.62 -6.83
N ILE A 69 -1.45 18.65 -6.68
CA ILE A 69 -1.20 17.24 -6.41
C ILE A 69 -1.68 16.43 -7.62
N SER A 70 -0.81 15.59 -8.18
CA SER A 70 -1.18 14.60 -9.20
C SER A 70 -1.70 13.34 -8.52
N LEU A 71 -2.93 12.94 -8.83
CA LEU A 71 -3.45 11.63 -8.42
C LEU A 71 -3.26 10.60 -9.51
N GLN A 72 -2.96 9.39 -9.11
CA GLN A 72 -2.97 8.20 -9.93
C GLN A 72 -3.82 7.13 -9.26
N LEU A 73 -4.43 6.25 -10.02
CA LEU A 73 -5.26 5.17 -9.51
C LEU A 73 -4.53 3.83 -9.61
N GLY A 74 -4.52 3.09 -8.54
CA GLY A 74 -4.11 1.70 -8.45
C GLY A 74 -5.00 0.99 -7.46
N TYR A 75 -4.57 -0.16 -6.98
CA TYR A 75 -5.35 -0.95 -6.01
C TYR A 75 -4.42 -1.66 -5.04
N GLU A 76 -4.78 -1.71 -3.76
CA GLU A 76 -4.22 -2.69 -2.84
C GLU A 76 -5.05 -3.97 -2.94
N VAL A 77 -4.46 -4.99 -3.55
CA VAL A 77 -5.19 -6.22 -3.90
C VAL A 77 -4.94 -7.29 -2.86
N ASN A 78 -6.01 -7.69 -2.15
CA ASN A 78 -5.93 -8.83 -1.25
C ASN A 78 -5.86 -10.14 -2.05
N TRP A 79 -4.93 -11.02 -1.69
CA TRP A 79 -4.67 -12.27 -2.40
C TRP A 79 -5.90 -13.17 -2.54
N ARG A 80 -6.78 -13.25 -1.50
CA ARG A 80 -8.02 -14.05 -1.55
C ARG A 80 -9.01 -13.47 -2.54
N LYS A 81 -9.13 -12.14 -2.55
CA LYS A 81 -10.03 -11.45 -3.47
C LYS A 81 -9.60 -11.65 -4.92
N LEU A 82 -8.30 -11.65 -5.18
CA LEU A 82 -7.82 -11.94 -6.52
C LEU A 82 -8.17 -13.38 -6.97
N PHE A 83 -8.09 -14.36 -6.07
CA PHE A 83 -8.56 -15.72 -6.39
C PHE A 83 -10.05 -15.77 -6.71
N GLU A 84 -10.90 -15.01 -5.99
CA GLU A 84 -12.34 -14.92 -6.28
C GLU A 84 -12.62 -14.27 -7.64
N LEU A 85 -11.84 -13.27 -8.02
CA LEU A 85 -12.00 -12.54 -9.28
C LEU A 85 -11.43 -13.28 -10.49
N GLY A 86 -10.49 -14.20 -10.25
CA GLY A 86 -9.64 -14.84 -11.26
C GLY A 86 -8.26 -14.19 -11.31
N ILE A 87 -7.22 -15.02 -11.10
CA ILE A 87 -5.83 -14.52 -11.05
C ILE A 87 -5.38 -13.89 -12.37
N GLU A 88 -5.93 -14.34 -13.50
CA GLU A 88 -5.66 -13.80 -14.84
C GLU A 88 -6.07 -12.35 -15.01
N ARG A 89 -6.90 -11.82 -14.10
CA ARG A 89 -7.33 -10.44 -14.07
C ARG A 89 -6.36 -9.51 -13.33
N ALA A 90 -5.29 -10.04 -12.73
CA ALA A 90 -4.32 -9.23 -11.98
C ALA A 90 -3.80 -8.00 -12.77
N PRO A 91 -3.52 -8.07 -14.09
CA PRO A 91 -3.10 -6.89 -14.86
C PRO A 91 -4.09 -5.72 -14.87
N GLU A 92 -5.37 -5.95 -14.52
CA GLU A 92 -6.36 -4.88 -14.42
C GLU A 92 -6.22 -4.01 -13.16
N PHE A 93 -5.35 -4.39 -12.21
CA PHE A 93 -5.24 -3.80 -10.87
C PHE A 93 -3.84 -3.26 -10.55
N THR A 94 -3.08 -2.90 -11.57
CA THR A 94 -1.74 -2.32 -11.41
C THR A 94 -1.76 -0.91 -10.84
N LEU A 95 -0.61 -0.42 -10.43
CA LEU A 95 -0.43 0.95 -9.95
C LEU A 95 -0.28 1.90 -11.15
N GLY A 96 -1.34 2.64 -11.47
CA GLY A 96 -1.37 3.50 -12.65
C GLY A 96 -1.08 2.74 -13.95
N ASP A 97 -0.34 3.38 -14.85
CA ASP A 97 0.06 2.80 -16.14
C ASP A 97 1.37 1.97 -16.05
N THR A 98 1.70 1.46 -14.87
CA THR A 98 2.90 0.63 -14.65
C THR A 98 2.55 -0.85 -14.63
N ASN A 99 3.55 -1.72 -14.53
CA ASN A 99 3.37 -3.15 -14.23
C ASN A 99 3.58 -3.49 -12.74
N LEU A 100 3.64 -2.49 -11.87
CA LEU A 100 3.68 -2.69 -10.41
C LEU A 100 2.31 -3.15 -9.91
N PHE A 101 2.31 -4.21 -9.14
CA PHE A 101 1.10 -4.82 -8.56
C PHE A 101 1.23 -4.85 -7.04
N LEU A 102 0.43 -4.04 -6.33
CA LEU A 102 0.46 -3.97 -4.88
C LEU A 102 -0.38 -5.09 -4.28
N LEU A 103 0.30 -6.08 -3.69
CA LEU A 103 -0.28 -7.29 -3.15
C LEU A 103 -0.34 -7.26 -1.62
N GLU A 104 -1.55 -7.35 -1.07
CA GLU A 104 -1.78 -7.62 0.33
C GLU A 104 -1.90 -9.14 0.55
N LEU A 105 -1.02 -9.69 1.40
CA LEU A 105 -1.11 -11.07 1.87
C LEU A 105 -1.92 -11.15 3.17
N SER A 106 -1.67 -12.13 4.02
CA SER A 106 -2.42 -12.32 5.25
C SER A 106 -1.65 -11.86 6.47
N ASP A 107 -2.30 -11.12 7.37
CA ASP A 107 -1.71 -10.69 8.64
C ASP A 107 -1.39 -11.87 9.56
N ASP A 108 -2.16 -12.95 9.52
CA ASP A 108 -2.01 -14.08 10.45
C ASP A 108 -0.99 -15.13 10.01
N ALA A 109 -1.12 -15.62 8.79
CA ALA A 109 -0.25 -16.67 8.25
C ALA A 109 -0.08 -16.51 6.74
N MET A 110 1.10 -16.86 6.24
CA MET A 110 1.32 -16.88 4.79
C MET A 110 0.35 -17.87 4.14
N PRO A 111 -0.23 -17.51 2.98
CA PRO A 111 -1.07 -18.44 2.22
C PRO A 111 -0.29 -19.71 1.85
N THR A 112 -0.97 -20.86 1.82
CA THR A 112 -0.36 -22.08 1.30
C THR A 112 0.09 -21.86 -0.15
N ASN A 113 1.32 -22.27 -0.48
CA ASN A 113 1.90 -22.11 -1.82
C ASN A 113 2.00 -20.64 -2.29
N TRP A 114 2.19 -19.68 -1.38
CA TRP A 114 2.33 -18.26 -1.71
C TRP A 114 3.44 -17.99 -2.75
N GLN A 115 4.52 -18.78 -2.74
CA GLN A 115 5.60 -18.65 -3.74
C GLN A 115 5.07 -18.93 -5.16
N ARG A 116 4.28 -19.99 -5.34
CA ARG A 116 3.68 -20.33 -6.62
C ARG A 116 2.69 -19.26 -7.06
N PHE A 117 1.95 -18.70 -6.12
CA PHE A 117 1.02 -17.60 -6.40
C PHE A 117 1.76 -16.35 -6.91
N ILE A 118 2.81 -15.91 -6.22
CA ILE A 118 3.64 -14.78 -6.65
C ILE A 118 4.26 -15.07 -8.03
N TYR A 119 4.82 -16.25 -8.23
CA TYR A 119 5.37 -16.64 -9.53
C TYR A 119 4.33 -16.55 -10.66
N SER A 120 3.07 -16.93 -10.40
CA SER A 120 1.99 -16.81 -11.38
C SER A 120 1.70 -15.35 -11.77
N LEU A 121 1.84 -14.40 -10.86
CA LEU A 121 1.73 -12.97 -11.17
C LEU A 121 2.92 -12.48 -12.01
N GLN A 122 4.13 -12.91 -11.67
CA GLN A 122 5.35 -12.53 -12.40
C GLN A 122 5.37 -13.05 -13.83
N VAL A 123 4.80 -14.23 -14.10
CA VAL A 123 4.64 -14.77 -15.46
C VAL A 123 3.74 -13.90 -16.34
N MET A 124 2.86 -13.08 -15.73
CA MET A 124 2.04 -12.07 -16.42
C MET A 124 2.74 -10.71 -16.56
N ASP A 125 4.07 -10.68 -16.43
CA ASP A 125 4.90 -9.47 -16.47
C ASP A 125 4.60 -8.44 -15.35
N LEU A 126 4.05 -8.90 -14.22
CA LEU A 126 3.79 -8.05 -13.06
C LEU A 126 4.99 -8.02 -12.12
N GLN A 127 5.37 -6.83 -11.70
CA GLN A 127 6.33 -6.59 -10.63
C GLN A 127 5.59 -6.50 -9.30
N VAL A 128 5.70 -7.55 -8.49
CA VAL A 128 4.91 -7.67 -7.25
C VAL A 128 5.52 -6.81 -6.15
N VAL A 129 4.74 -5.89 -5.61
CA VAL A 129 5.04 -5.09 -4.42
C VAL A 129 4.24 -5.67 -3.25
N ILE A 130 4.92 -6.16 -2.23
CA ILE A 130 4.28 -6.67 -1.01
C ILE A 130 3.95 -5.50 -0.10
N ALA A 131 2.66 -5.29 0.16
CA ALA A 131 2.18 -4.25 1.06
C ALA A 131 2.50 -4.61 2.52
N HIS A 132 3.02 -3.67 3.27
CA HIS A 132 3.24 -3.68 4.73
C HIS A 132 3.65 -5.03 5.35
N PRO A 133 4.75 -5.68 4.89
CA PRO A 133 5.18 -6.99 5.40
C PRO A 133 5.48 -6.98 6.90
N GLU A 134 5.75 -5.83 7.51
CA GLU A 134 5.93 -5.65 8.95
C GLU A 134 4.67 -5.97 9.77
N ARG A 135 3.48 -5.97 9.15
CA ARG A 135 2.22 -6.35 9.80
C ARG A 135 2.02 -7.86 9.86
N TYR A 136 2.64 -8.62 8.93
CA TYR A 136 2.42 -10.06 8.84
C TYR A 136 3.07 -10.80 10.00
N ARG A 137 2.28 -11.49 10.81
CA ARG A 137 2.78 -12.28 11.96
C ARG A 137 3.82 -13.33 11.55
N ALA A 138 3.70 -13.86 10.34
CA ALA A 138 4.67 -14.81 9.80
C ALA A 138 6.05 -14.14 9.62
N VAL A 139 6.10 -12.94 9.05
CA VAL A 139 7.33 -12.15 8.88
C VAL A 139 7.88 -11.68 10.22
N GLN A 140 7.01 -11.24 11.14
CA GLN A 140 7.41 -10.85 12.51
C GLN A 140 8.10 -11.98 13.27
N LYS A 141 7.70 -13.24 13.03
CA LYS A 141 8.29 -14.43 13.65
C LYS A 141 9.52 -14.94 12.90
N ASN A 142 9.58 -14.75 11.59
CA ASN A 142 10.64 -15.27 10.74
C ASN A 142 10.93 -14.35 9.56
N LEU A 143 12.00 -13.55 9.65
CA LEU A 143 12.46 -12.66 8.60
C LEU A 143 12.91 -13.36 7.32
N GLU A 144 13.19 -14.69 7.37
CA GLU A 144 13.55 -15.44 6.16
C GLU A 144 12.46 -15.37 5.09
N ILE A 145 11.18 -15.23 5.48
CA ILE A 145 10.08 -15.01 4.55
C ILE A 145 10.29 -13.74 3.72
N ALA A 146 10.69 -12.63 4.36
CA ALA A 146 10.97 -11.38 3.66
C ALA A 146 12.19 -11.51 2.73
N ARG A 147 13.25 -12.22 3.17
CA ARG A 147 14.42 -12.50 2.33
C ARG A 147 14.06 -13.38 1.13
N GLU A 148 13.18 -14.35 1.32
CA GLU A 148 12.67 -15.21 0.23
C GLU A 148 11.85 -14.40 -0.78
N LEU A 149 10.95 -13.51 -0.32
CA LEU A 149 10.21 -12.57 -1.17
C LEU A 149 11.17 -11.72 -2.03
N LYS A 150 12.23 -11.17 -1.43
CA LYS A 150 13.26 -10.42 -2.17
C LYS A 150 14.00 -11.28 -3.18
N LYS A 151 14.41 -12.51 -2.81
CA LYS A 151 15.07 -13.47 -3.73
C LYS A 151 14.17 -13.83 -4.93
N MET A 152 12.85 -13.83 -4.74
CA MET A 152 11.88 -14.01 -5.83
C MET A 152 11.69 -12.76 -6.69
N GLY A 153 12.35 -11.64 -6.38
CA GLY A 153 12.24 -10.40 -7.14
C GLY A 153 11.04 -9.52 -6.74
N CYS A 154 10.43 -9.76 -5.58
CA CYS A 154 9.40 -8.87 -5.05
C CYS A 154 10.02 -7.59 -4.47
N TYR A 155 9.27 -6.50 -4.55
CA TYR A 155 9.52 -5.29 -3.78
C TYR A 155 8.78 -5.36 -2.44
N LEU A 156 9.37 -4.79 -1.38
CA LEU A 156 8.75 -4.69 -0.07
C LEU A 156 8.43 -3.23 0.25
N GLN A 157 7.17 -2.95 0.57
CA GLN A 157 6.71 -1.61 0.94
C GLN A 157 6.31 -1.58 2.42
N LEU A 158 6.97 -0.74 3.22
CA LEU A 158 6.60 -0.49 4.63
C LEU A 158 5.49 0.54 4.71
N SER A 159 4.48 0.29 5.56
CA SER A 159 3.49 1.28 5.96
C SER A 159 4.09 2.22 7.02
N ALA A 160 4.02 3.52 6.78
CA ALA A 160 4.62 4.54 7.65
C ALA A 160 4.13 4.51 9.10
N ASN A 161 2.97 3.93 9.35
CA ASN A 161 2.40 3.87 10.69
C ASN A 161 3.17 2.96 11.67
N PHE A 162 4.18 2.19 11.21
CA PHE A 162 5.09 1.49 12.11
C PHE A 162 5.77 2.43 13.11
N ILE A 163 5.95 3.71 12.74
CA ILE A 163 6.62 4.72 13.58
C ILE A 163 5.80 5.10 14.82
N GLU A 164 4.49 4.84 14.81
CA GLU A 164 3.60 5.10 15.94
C GLU A 164 3.81 4.10 17.08
N GLY A 165 4.30 2.92 16.76
CA GLY A 165 4.55 1.86 17.75
C GLY A 165 5.67 2.23 18.73
N GLY A 166 5.52 1.79 19.99
CA GLY A 166 6.59 1.86 20.99
C GLY A 166 7.74 0.88 20.67
N ALA A 167 8.81 0.92 21.49
CA ALA A 167 9.98 0.06 21.31
C ALA A 167 9.64 -1.46 21.34
N PHE A 168 8.56 -1.83 22.00
CA PHE A 168 8.10 -3.24 22.08
C PHE A 168 7.06 -3.62 21.04
N ASP A 169 6.61 -2.68 20.20
CA ASP A 169 5.67 -2.98 19.12
C ASP A 169 6.32 -3.92 18.10
N ALA A 170 5.63 -5.02 17.77
CA ALA A 170 6.17 -6.04 16.86
C ALA A 170 6.35 -5.48 15.45
N ARG A 171 5.43 -4.63 14.95
CA ARG A 171 5.51 -4.01 13.63
C ARG A 171 6.73 -3.10 13.53
N ARG A 172 6.94 -2.23 14.55
CA ARG A 172 8.10 -1.34 14.58
C ARG A 172 9.42 -2.10 14.62
N ARG A 173 9.51 -3.17 15.44
CA ARG A 173 10.71 -4.02 15.50
C ARG A 173 10.98 -4.70 14.16
N THR A 174 9.93 -5.22 13.52
CA THR A 174 10.04 -5.89 12.22
C THR A 174 10.44 -4.88 11.13
N ALA A 175 9.79 -3.72 11.06
CA ALA A 175 10.16 -2.66 10.12
C ALA A 175 11.63 -2.26 10.29
N SER A 176 12.10 -2.04 11.54
CA SER A 176 13.50 -1.73 11.82
C SER A 176 14.47 -2.85 11.44
N ALA A 177 14.05 -4.12 11.54
CA ALA A 177 14.86 -5.25 11.12
C ALA A 177 14.94 -5.34 9.59
N LEU A 178 13.81 -5.14 8.89
CA LEU A 178 13.76 -5.12 7.43
C LEU A 178 14.64 -3.99 6.86
N LEU A 179 14.59 -2.80 7.47
CA LEU A 179 15.44 -1.65 7.07
C LEU A 179 16.93 -1.93 7.29
N ARG A 180 17.31 -2.51 8.43
CA ARG A 180 18.73 -2.84 8.71
C ARG A 180 19.31 -3.88 7.76
N GLU A 181 18.49 -4.75 7.20
CA GLU A 181 18.90 -5.76 6.23
C GLU A 181 18.76 -5.30 4.77
N ASP A 182 18.44 -4.02 4.54
CA ASP A 182 18.26 -3.43 3.20
C ASP A 182 17.24 -4.19 2.34
N LEU A 183 16.15 -4.66 2.99
CA LEU A 183 15.09 -5.42 2.33
C LEU A 183 13.95 -4.53 1.84
N VAL A 184 13.92 -3.25 2.23
CA VAL A 184 12.82 -2.33 1.97
C VAL A 184 13.08 -1.52 0.72
N ASP A 185 12.14 -1.55 -0.22
CA ASP A 185 12.22 -0.78 -1.45
C ASP A 185 11.43 0.53 -1.36
N TYR A 186 10.28 0.50 -0.67
CA TYR A 186 9.37 1.63 -0.57
C TYR A 186 8.91 1.85 0.86
N VAL A 187 8.72 3.12 1.21
CA VAL A 187 7.96 3.52 2.39
C VAL A 187 6.79 4.37 1.88
N ALA A 188 5.57 4.01 2.21
CA ALA A 188 4.37 4.72 1.81
C ALA A 188 3.53 5.10 3.04
N SER A 189 2.62 6.05 2.88
CA SER A 189 1.82 6.52 4.02
C SER A 189 0.88 5.43 4.54
N ASP A 190 0.26 4.69 3.65
CA ASP A 190 -0.88 3.81 3.94
C ASP A 190 -1.95 4.59 4.74
N ALA A 191 -2.15 5.86 4.33
CA ALA A 191 -2.96 6.81 5.05
C ALA A 191 -4.44 6.49 4.90
N HIS A 192 -5.12 6.32 6.02
CA HIS A 192 -6.56 6.15 6.14
C HIS A 192 -7.22 7.38 6.76
N ARG A 193 -6.42 8.26 7.40
CA ARG A 193 -6.89 9.46 8.12
C ARG A 193 -5.92 10.62 7.91
N VAL A 194 -6.42 11.81 8.16
CA VAL A 194 -5.66 13.07 8.03
C VAL A 194 -4.33 13.05 8.79
N GLY A 195 -4.33 12.46 10.00
CA GLY A 195 -3.14 12.40 10.87
C GLY A 195 -1.99 11.54 10.35
N ASP A 196 -2.28 10.56 9.49
CA ASP A 196 -1.31 9.55 9.04
C ASP A 196 -0.19 10.16 8.20
N TYR A 197 -0.45 11.28 7.52
CA TYR A 197 0.59 12.00 6.77
C TYR A 197 1.69 12.60 7.64
N ALA A 198 1.39 12.96 8.89
CA ALA A 198 2.42 13.37 9.86
C ALA A 198 3.32 12.18 10.25
N SER A 199 2.75 10.97 10.35
CA SER A 199 3.49 9.73 10.60
C SER A 199 4.37 9.36 9.40
N PHE A 200 3.89 9.57 8.19
CA PHE A 200 4.67 9.37 6.97
C PHE A 200 5.93 10.25 6.95
N ALA A 201 5.81 11.54 7.23
CA ALA A 201 6.96 12.43 7.30
C ALA A 201 7.99 11.99 8.36
N ARG A 202 7.51 11.52 9.54
CA ARG A 202 8.38 10.98 10.60
C ARG A 202 9.06 9.67 10.19
N ALA A 203 8.32 8.77 9.54
CA ALA A 203 8.86 7.50 9.05
C ALA A 203 9.97 7.73 8.01
N LEU A 204 9.77 8.63 7.05
CA LEU A 204 10.80 8.98 6.06
C LEU A 204 12.05 9.58 6.71
N THR A 205 11.88 10.37 7.78
CA THR A 205 13.03 10.91 8.54
C THR A 205 13.77 9.78 9.25
N PHE A 206 13.04 8.84 9.84
CA PHE A 206 13.63 7.66 10.51
C PHE A 206 14.41 6.76 9.55
N CYS A 207 13.89 6.52 8.33
CA CYS A 207 14.55 5.66 7.34
C CYS A 207 15.84 6.26 6.74
N ARG A 208 16.08 7.55 6.91
CA ARG A 208 17.30 8.23 6.43
C ARG A 208 18.45 8.24 7.45
N GLN A 209 18.20 7.79 8.66
CA GLN A 209 19.19 7.71 9.74
C GLN A 209 19.91 6.35 9.73
#